data_d523579693a0d33cc1038e4bc96d618f
#
_entry.id   d523579693a0d33cc1038e4bc96d618f
#
_cell.length_a   1.000
_cell.length_b   1.000
_cell.length_c   1.000
_cell.angle_alpha   90.00
_cell.angle_beta   90.00
_cell.angle_gamma   90.00
#
_symmetry.space_group_name_H-M   'P 1'
#
loop_
_entity.id
_entity.type
_entity.pdbx_description
1 polymer ?
#
loop_
_entity_poly.entity_id
_entity_poly.type
_entity_poly.pdbx_seq_one_letter_code
_entity_poly.pdbx_strand_id
1 'polypeptide(L)'
;MIETQSMPKPAATVESKSKLFQRITSIDILRALTMVLMIFVNDLWSLKNIPAWLEHVERGVDGIGLADVVFPAFLFIVGLSLPFAIDNRRKKGDSEGQLLMHVLTRTIALLVMGVFLVNGETINAAAMGMPKYLWYPLCCLSFILIWNVYPKTAKRSLVFIAKAVGIITLITLAIFYRGHHDDQITTFAPQWWGILGLIGWAYLASGLITVFSKNNFYIILGGWIFFALLSMVSHAGLLPHNNIISAIPDAIRGGTLAGLAMGGVLTSLIFQYYRKEKNNLGLTAVFLAFSAVLIGLSVITRPYWKLAKLGATPAWLFLCSAFTILAFLAIYWLADVKKKANWFNIIKPAGTDTLLCYLIPYFMYAIVNVTGAHLPEVLLTGGVGLLKSFLFALLCVLITGLLNRAGIKLKL
;
A
#
# COMPACT_ATOMS: atom_id res chain seq x y z
N MET A 1 4.90 -42.74 61.17
CA MET A 1 4.23 -42.28 59.95
C MET A 1 4.55 -40.80 59.84
N ILE A 2 5.44 -40.47 58.92
CA ILE A 2 5.83 -39.08 58.65
C ILE A 2 5.25 -38.76 57.26
N GLU A 3 4.21 -37.88 57.24
CA GLU A 3 3.62 -37.38 55.99
C GLU A 3 4.61 -36.41 55.34
N THR A 4 5.04 -36.78 54.11
CA THR A 4 5.79 -35.91 53.22
C THR A 4 4.79 -34.94 52.54
N GLN A 5 4.78 -33.68 52.95
CA GLN A 5 4.12 -32.60 52.20
C GLN A 5 4.83 -32.35 50.91
N SER A 6 4.11 -32.56 49.78
CA SER A 6 4.54 -32.19 48.45
C SER A 6 4.47 -30.66 48.27
N MET A 7 5.63 -30.04 47.96
CA MET A 7 5.69 -28.63 47.56
C MET A 7 4.93 -28.39 46.24
N PRO A 8 4.17 -27.29 46.11
CA PRO A 8 3.51 -26.94 44.89
C PRO A 8 4.57 -26.48 43.86
N LYS A 9 4.49 -27.05 42.63
CA LYS A 9 5.28 -26.59 41.47
C LYS A 9 5.04 -25.09 41.26
N PRO A 10 6.07 -24.28 40.98
CA PRO A 10 5.88 -22.88 40.68
C PRO A 10 5.09 -22.75 39.36
N ALA A 11 3.99 -22.02 39.41
CA ALA A 11 3.21 -21.63 38.26
C ALA A 11 4.11 -20.89 37.27
N ALA A 12 4.42 -21.51 36.15
CA ALA A 12 5.14 -20.86 35.05
C ALA A 12 4.32 -19.67 34.57
N THR A 13 4.86 -18.51 34.81
CA THR A 13 4.27 -17.19 34.57
C THR A 13 3.73 -17.06 33.15
N VAL A 14 2.44 -16.75 33.05
CA VAL A 14 1.68 -16.42 31.83
C VAL A 14 2.22 -15.12 31.17
N GLU A 15 3.12 -14.39 31.81
CA GLU A 15 3.72 -13.15 31.31
C GLU A 15 4.67 -13.31 30.12
N SER A 16 5.18 -14.49 29.82
CA SER A 16 6.16 -14.65 28.74
C SER A 16 5.54 -14.69 27.33
N LYS A 17 4.25 -14.97 27.21
CA LYS A 17 3.57 -15.04 25.90
C LYS A 17 3.06 -13.69 25.38
N SER A 18 2.93 -12.66 26.19
CA SER A 18 2.41 -11.35 25.77
C SER A 18 3.48 -10.45 25.10
N LYS A 19 4.77 -10.73 25.28
CA LYS A 19 5.89 -9.94 24.68
C LYS A 19 6.19 -10.28 23.22
N LEU A 20 5.59 -11.32 22.64
CA LEU A 20 5.92 -11.78 21.28
C LEU A 20 5.31 -10.95 20.14
N PHE A 21 4.33 -10.09 20.41
CA PHE A 21 3.57 -9.38 19.37
C PHE A 21 3.34 -7.90 19.72
N GLN A 22 4.39 -7.14 20.02
CA GLN A 22 4.21 -5.69 20.09
C GLN A 22 4.05 -5.11 18.68
N ARG A 23 2.79 -4.93 18.26
CA ARG A 23 2.42 -4.20 17.06
C ARG A 23 2.97 -2.78 17.16
N ILE A 24 3.66 -2.29 16.14
CA ILE A 24 4.27 -0.96 16.16
C ILE A 24 3.18 0.04 15.77
N THR A 25 2.74 0.79 16.77
CA THR A 25 1.60 1.69 16.63
C THR A 25 1.88 2.80 15.61
N SER A 26 3.09 3.34 15.58
CA SER A 26 3.49 4.38 14.63
C SER A 26 3.39 3.94 13.16
N ILE A 27 3.72 2.68 12.85
CA ILE A 27 3.60 2.17 11.46
C ILE A 27 2.13 2.05 11.06
N ASP A 28 1.27 1.57 11.97
CA ASP A 28 -0.16 1.46 11.69
C ASP A 28 -0.82 2.84 11.53
N ILE A 29 -0.41 3.82 12.35
CA ILE A 29 -0.90 5.20 12.24
C ILE A 29 -0.42 5.84 10.94
N LEU A 30 0.87 5.69 10.59
CA LEU A 30 1.39 6.21 9.32
C LEU A 30 0.63 5.64 8.13
N ARG A 31 0.37 4.33 8.13
CA ARG A 31 -0.44 3.66 7.09
C ARG A 31 -1.87 4.21 7.05
N ALA A 32 -2.49 4.42 8.22
CA ALA A 32 -3.83 4.99 8.30
C ALA A 32 -3.89 6.42 7.74
N LEU A 33 -2.95 7.27 8.13
CA LEU A 33 -2.85 8.65 7.62
C LEU A 33 -2.63 8.66 6.11
N THR A 34 -1.70 7.83 5.61
CA THR A 34 -1.43 7.73 4.17
C THR A 34 -2.66 7.22 3.41
N MET A 35 -3.45 6.30 3.98
CA MET A 35 -4.70 5.85 3.35
C MET A 35 -5.78 6.93 3.33
N VAL A 36 -5.95 7.68 4.41
CA VAL A 36 -6.87 8.84 4.43
C VAL A 36 -6.46 9.87 3.38
N LEU A 37 -5.16 10.20 3.31
CA LEU A 37 -4.63 11.10 2.29
C LEU A 37 -4.81 10.53 0.89
N MET A 38 -4.64 9.21 0.68
CA MET A 38 -4.85 8.56 -0.62
C MET A 38 -6.29 8.75 -1.11
N ILE A 39 -7.28 8.52 -0.24
CA ILE A 39 -8.69 8.71 -0.60
C ILE A 39 -8.97 10.21 -0.84
N PHE A 40 -8.43 11.08 0.01
CA PHE A 40 -8.59 12.53 -0.13
C PHE A 40 -8.03 13.03 -1.46
N VAL A 41 -6.77 12.73 -1.80
CA VAL A 41 -6.15 13.23 -3.04
C VAL A 41 -6.77 12.59 -4.28
N ASN A 42 -7.26 11.36 -4.18
CA ASN A 42 -7.98 10.72 -5.29
C ASN A 42 -9.38 11.30 -5.52
N ASP A 43 -9.97 12.03 -4.57
CA ASP A 43 -11.27 12.71 -4.74
C ASP A 43 -11.13 14.14 -5.30
N LEU A 44 -9.90 14.70 -5.33
CA LEU A 44 -9.63 16.06 -5.80
C LEU A 44 -10.02 16.29 -7.27
N TRP A 45 -9.99 15.25 -8.11
CA TRP A 45 -10.42 15.35 -9.51
C TRP A 45 -11.86 15.86 -9.69
N SER A 46 -12.69 15.74 -8.66
CA SER A 46 -14.07 16.22 -8.65
C SER A 46 -14.20 17.71 -8.31
N LEU A 47 -13.10 18.37 -7.92
CA LEU A 47 -13.10 19.73 -7.41
C LEU A 47 -12.64 20.75 -8.45
N LYS A 48 -13.06 21.99 -8.25
CA LYS A 48 -12.65 23.17 -9.03
C LYS A 48 -12.02 24.21 -8.10
N ASN A 49 -11.14 25.05 -8.65
CA ASN A 49 -10.53 26.18 -7.96
C ASN A 49 -9.83 25.79 -6.64
N ILE A 50 -9.08 24.70 -6.65
CA ILE A 50 -8.24 24.25 -5.54
C ILE A 50 -6.77 24.63 -5.78
N PRO A 51 -5.95 24.75 -4.71
CA PRO A 51 -4.53 25.06 -4.85
C PRO A 51 -3.79 23.97 -5.64
N ALA A 52 -3.06 24.38 -6.68
CA ALA A 52 -2.33 23.45 -7.58
C ALA A 52 -1.32 22.55 -6.85
N TRP A 53 -0.76 22.97 -5.71
CA TRP A 53 0.18 22.15 -4.91
C TRP A 53 -0.49 20.94 -4.25
N LEU A 54 -1.83 20.83 -4.26
CA LEU A 54 -2.55 19.64 -3.79
C LEU A 54 -2.68 18.58 -4.87
N GLU A 55 -2.68 18.99 -6.13
CA GLU A 55 -2.97 18.15 -7.29
C GLU A 55 -1.74 17.39 -7.80
N HIS A 56 -1.95 16.56 -8.80
CA HIS A 56 -0.86 15.94 -9.54
C HIS A 56 -0.21 16.93 -10.47
N VAL A 57 1.13 16.95 -10.46
CA VAL A 57 1.88 17.71 -11.47
C VAL A 57 1.79 17.00 -12.81
N GLU A 58 1.58 17.77 -13.87
CA GLU A 58 1.44 17.28 -15.24
C GLU A 58 2.68 16.50 -15.73
N ARG A 59 2.44 15.59 -16.67
CA ARG A 59 3.52 14.79 -17.25
C ARG A 59 4.57 15.68 -17.92
N GLY A 60 5.85 15.45 -17.59
CA GLY A 60 6.96 16.20 -18.16
C GLY A 60 7.29 17.50 -17.46
N VAL A 61 6.47 17.98 -16.55
CA VAL A 61 6.74 19.14 -15.71
C VAL A 61 7.65 18.73 -14.54
N ASP A 62 8.59 19.61 -14.18
CA ASP A 62 9.47 19.42 -13.02
C ASP A 62 8.80 19.98 -11.77
N GLY A 63 8.24 19.12 -10.95
CA GLY A 63 7.52 19.53 -9.74
C GLY A 63 6.91 18.37 -9.00
N ILE A 64 6.32 18.66 -7.83
CA ILE A 64 5.66 17.70 -6.96
C ILE A 64 4.50 18.38 -6.22
N GLY A 65 3.32 17.79 -6.30
CA GLY A 65 2.16 18.14 -5.48
C GLY A 65 1.97 17.15 -4.33
N LEU A 66 1.05 17.46 -3.43
CA LEU A 66 0.70 16.54 -2.33
C LEU A 66 0.28 15.16 -2.87
N ALA A 67 -0.55 15.14 -3.92
CA ALA A 67 -1.01 13.90 -4.54
C ALA A 67 0.12 13.03 -5.11
N ASP A 68 1.29 13.62 -5.37
CA ASP A 68 2.46 12.91 -5.88
C ASP A 68 3.32 12.27 -4.77
N VAL A 69 3.10 12.66 -3.50
CA VAL A 69 3.83 12.14 -2.34
C VAL A 69 3.12 10.97 -1.68
N VAL A 70 1.79 10.90 -1.78
CA VAL A 70 0.98 9.93 -1.02
C VAL A 70 1.23 8.48 -1.47
N PHE A 71 1.23 8.23 -2.77
CA PHE A 71 1.46 6.88 -3.31
C PHE A 71 2.87 6.33 -3.00
N PRO A 72 3.97 7.08 -3.21
CA PRO A 72 5.31 6.59 -2.86
C PRO A 72 5.48 6.38 -1.35
N ALA A 73 4.86 7.23 -0.51
CA ALA A 73 4.82 7.00 0.93
C ALA A 73 4.15 5.67 1.27
N PHE A 74 3.05 5.33 0.58
CA PHE A 74 2.38 4.04 0.77
C PHE A 74 3.29 2.86 0.39
N LEU A 75 3.99 2.92 -0.76
CA LEU A 75 4.98 1.91 -1.16
C LEU A 75 6.10 1.76 -0.14
N PHE A 76 6.63 2.86 0.35
CA PHE A 76 7.64 2.87 1.39
C PHE A 76 7.15 2.20 2.67
N ILE A 77 5.90 2.47 3.11
CA ILE A 77 5.28 1.87 4.29
C ILE A 77 5.04 0.37 4.10
N VAL A 78 4.73 -0.09 2.89
CA VAL A 78 4.66 -1.52 2.57
C VAL A 78 6.02 -2.17 2.87
N GLY A 79 7.11 -1.59 2.40
CA GLY A 79 8.47 -2.04 2.71
C GLY A 79 8.80 -1.96 4.20
N LEU A 80 8.46 -0.84 4.86
CA LEU A 80 8.69 -0.62 6.29
C LEU A 80 8.01 -1.70 7.16
N SER A 81 6.86 -2.23 6.71
CA SER A 81 6.09 -3.26 7.43
C SER A 81 6.60 -4.67 7.17
N LEU A 82 7.33 -4.89 6.07
CA LEU A 82 7.65 -6.21 5.54
C LEU A 82 8.56 -7.05 6.45
N PRO A 83 9.67 -6.53 7.02
CA PRO A 83 10.50 -7.30 7.95
C PRO A 83 9.72 -7.76 9.18
N PHE A 84 8.85 -6.91 9.73
CA PHE A 84 8.01 -7.29 10.86
C PHE A 84 7.02 -8.41 10.53
N ALA A 85 6.44 -8.38 9.33
CA ALA A 85 5.52 -9.41 8.88
C ALA A 85 6.23 -10.76 8.70
N ILE A 86 7.41 -10.76 8.06
CA ILE A 86 8.24 -11.96 7.84
C ILE A 86 8.75 -12.53 9.16
N ASP A 87 9.30 -11.68 10.04
CA ASP A 87 9.82 -12.11 11.36
C ASP A 87 8.73 -12.72 12.23
N ASN A 88 7.52 -12.15 12.22
CA ASN A 88 6.39 -12.69 12.95
C ASN A 88 5.99 -14.08 12.44
N ARG A 89 6.09 -14.33 11.15
CA ARG A 89 5.82 -15.65 10.56
C ARG A 89 6.92 -16.66 10.89
N ARG A 90 8.21 -16.28 10.78
CA ARG A 90 9.34 -17.11 11.21
C ARG A 90 9.21 -17.52 12.68
N LYS A 91 8.86 -16.58 13.56
CA LYS A 91 8.62 -16.88 14.99
C LYS A 91 7.44 -17.82 15.24
N LYS A 92 6.50 -17.91 14.30
CA LYS A 92 5.39 -18.88 14.33
C LYS A 92 5.78 -20.27 13.79
N GLY A 93 6.99 -20.40 13.25
CA GLY A 93 7.50 -21.67 12.70
C GLY A 93 7.32 -21.83 11.20
N ASP A 94 6.92 -20.78 10.46
CA ASP A 94 6.80 -20.87 9.01
C ASP A 94 8.21 -21.13 8.39
N SER A 95 8.30 -22.12 7.49
CA SER A 95 9.50 -22.40 6.70
C SER A 95 9.74 -21.32 5.64
N GLU A 96 10.97 -21.26 5.09
CA GLU A 96 11.31 -20.31 4.01
C GLU A 96 10.40 -20.50 2.77
N GLY A 97 10.01 -21.74 2.45
CA GLY A 97 9.05 -22.03 1.38
C GLY A 97 7.65 -21.50 1.67
N GLN A 98 7.20 -21.54 2.92
CA GLN A 98 5.91 -20.97 3.34
C GLN A 98 5.94 -19.44 3.31
N LEU A 99 7.06 -18.82 3.67
CA LEU A 99 7.26 -17.37 3.54
C LEU A 99 7.25 -16.92 2.08
N LEU A 100 7.95 -17.65 1.21
CA LEU A 100 7.94 -17.41 -0.23
C LEU A 100 6.53 -17.54 -0.80
N MET A 101 5.81 -18.61 -0.47
CA MET A 101 4.44 -18.82 -0.91
C MET A 101 3.51 -17.68 -0.44
N HIS A 102 3.72 -17.16 0.78
CA HIS A 102 2.96 -16.01 1.27
C HIS A 102 3.26 -14.74 0.47
N VAL A 103 4.52 -14.49 0.12
CA VAL A 103 4.89 -13.35 -0.74
C VAL A 103 4.24 -13.51 -2.11
N LEU A 104 4.32 -14.68 -2.73
CA LEU A 104 3.73 -14.93 -4.05
C LEU A 104 2.21 -14.81 -4.06
N THR A 105 1.51 -15.42 -3.11
CA THR A 105 0.04 -15.37 -3.04
C THR A 105 -0.47 -13.96 -2.83
N ARG A 106 0.20 -13.17 -2.00
CA ARG A 106 -0.14 -11.77 -1.79
C ARG A 106 0.14 -10.92 -3.04
N THR A 107 1.25 -11.18 -3.72
CA THR A 107 1.56 -10.52 -5.00
C THR A 107 0.49 -10.81 -6.04
N ILE A 108 0.15 -12.09 -6.25
CA ILE A 108 -0.89 -12.49 -7.22
C ILE A 108 -2.22 -11.82 -6.91
N ALA A 109 -2.63 -11.78 -5.64
CA ALA A 109 -3.86 -11.11 -5.25
C ALA A 109 -3.85 -9.62 -5.62
N LEU A 110 -2.76 -8.90 -5.33
CA LEU A 110 -2.61 -7.48 -5.67
C LEU A 110 -2.59 -7.25 -7.19
N LEU A 111 -1.91 -8.13 -7.94
CA LEU A 111 -1.85 -8.05 -9.40
C LEU A 111 -3.23 -8.29 -10.02
N VAL A 112 -3.95 -9.32 -9.58
CA VAL A 112 -5.32 -9.59 -10.05
C VAL A 112 -6.22 -8.39 -9.78
N MET A 113 -6.26 -7.89 -8.55
CA MET A 113 -7.08 -6.71 -8.21
C MET A 113 -6.67 -5.49 -9.05
N GLY A 114 -5.36 -5.27 -9.22
CA GLY A 114 -4.83 -4.14 -10.00
C GLY A 114 -5.27 -4.19 -11.45
N VAL A 115 -5.16 -5.33 -12.11
CA VAL A 115 -5.57 -5.50 -13.53
C VAL A 115 -7.05 -5.25 -13.72
N PHE A 116 -7.92 -5.76 -12.83
CA PHE A 116 -9.37 -5.53 -12.93
C PHE A 116 -9.75 -4.06 -12.72
N LEU A 117 -9.11 -3.37 -11.76
CA LEU A 117 -9.40 -1.96 -11.53
C LEU A 117 -8.92 -1.08 -12.69
N VAL A 118 -7.74 -1.34 -13.24
CA VAL A 118 -7.18 -0.58 -14.37
C VAL A 118 -8.01 -0.75 -15.64
N ASN A 119 -8.41 -1.98 -15.98
CA ASN A 119 -9.28 -2.20 -17.14
C ASN A 119 -10.62 -1.44 -17.01
N GLY A 120 -11.10 -1.19 -15.79
CA GLY A 120 -12.28 -0.35 -15.57
C GLY A 120 -12.11 1.10 -16.01
N GLU A 121 -10.89 1.62 -16.14
CA GLU A 121 -10.66 2.99 -16.58
C GLU A 121 -10.91 3.18 -18.08
N THR A 122 -10.62 2.15 -18.86
CA THR A 122 -10.73 2.14 -20.33
C THR A 122 -11.96 1.39 -20.85
N ILE A 123 -12.94 1.07 -20.00
CA ILE A 123 -14.14 0.31 -20.40
C ILE A 123 -14.98 1.07 -21.42
N ASN A 124 -15.38 0.37 -22.49
CA ASN A 124 -16.37 0.84 -23.45
C ASN A 124 -17.74 0.32 -23.04
N ALA A 125 -18.54 1.16 -22.37
CA ALA A 125 -19.85 0.79 -21.86
C ALA A 125 -20.83 0.35 -22.94
N ALA A 126 -20.78 0.97 -24.13
CA ALA A 126 -21.65 0.63 -25.27
C ALA A 126 -21.33 -0.75 -25.84
N ALA A 127 -20.05 -1.03 -26.08
CA ALA A 127 -19.61 -2.32 -26.63
C ALA A 127 -19.76 -3.48 -25.64
N MET A 128 -19.69 -3.18 -24.33
CA MET A 128 -19.83 -4.16 -23.25
C MET A 128 -21.30 -4.40 -22.86
N GLY A 129 -22.22 -3.48 -23.18
CA GLY A 129 -23.60 -3.53 -22.72
C GLY A 129 -23.76 -3.34 -21.21
N MET A 130 -22.74 -2.85 -20.50
CA MET A 130 -22.76 -2.62 -19.07
C MET A 130 -22.14 -1.25 -18.73
N PRO A 131 -22.82 -0.44 -17.89
CA PRO A 131 -22.29 0.84 -17.48
C PRO A 131 -21.01 0.72 -16.65
N LYS A 132 -20.08 1.66 -16.85
CA LYS A 132 -18.79 1.72 -16.12
C LYS A 132 -18.96 1.72 -14.59
N TYR A 133 -19.99 2.37 -14.07
CA TYR A 133 -20.23 2.44 -12.63
C TYR A 133 -20.63 1.11 -11.98
N LEU A 134 -21.01 0.08 -12.76
CA LEU A 134 -21.26 -1.28 -12.25
C LEU A 134 -20.01 -2.15 -12.23
N TRP A 135 -19.03 -1.88 -13.10
CA TRP A 135 -17.78 -2.65 -13.17
C TRP A 135 -17.04 -2.69 -11.83
N TYR A 136 -16.78 -1.51 -11.28
CA TYR A 136 -15.99 -1.40 -10.05
C TYR A 136 -16.64 -2.08 -8.83
N PRO A 137 -17.92 -1.88 -8.51
CA PRO A 137 -18.56 -2.60 -7.43
C PRO A 137 -18.57 -4.11 -7.60
N LEU A 138 -18.77 -4.62 -8.81
CA LEU A 138 -18.73 -6.06 -9.09
C LEU A 138 -17.32 -6.63 -8.86
N CYS A 139 -16.29 -5.94 -9.33
CA CYS A 139 -14.90 -6.30 -9.05
C CYS A 139 -14.60 -6.26 -7.54
N CYS A 140 -14.93 -5.16 -6.86
CA CYS A 140 -14.66 -4.98 -5.43
C CYS A 140 -15.42 -6.00 -4.58
N LEU A 141 -16.69 -6.28 -4.90
CA LEU A 141 -17.47 -7.32 -4.22
C LEU A 141 -16.84 -8.71 -4.40
N SER A 142 -16.39 -9.02 -5.62
CA SER A 142 -15.68 -10.26 -5.90
C SER A 142 -14.39 -10.37 -5.10
N PHE A 143 -13.61 -9.27 -4.99
CA PHE A 143 -12.42 -9.25 -4.16
C PHE A 143 -12.75 -9.50 -2.68
N ILE A 144 -13.83 -8.90 -2.17
CA ILE A 144 -14.29 -9.16 -0.80
C ILE A 144 -14.67 -10.63 -0.64
N LEU A 145 -15.45 -11.21 -1.54
CA LEU A 145 -15.84 -12.61 -1.48
C LEU A 145 -14.66 -13.58 -1.51
N ILE A 146 -13.63 -13.31 -2.30
CA ILE A 146 -12.46 -14.20 -2.43
C ILE A 146 -11.50 -14.08 -1.25
N TRP A 147 -11.16 -12.85 -0.82
CA TRP A 147 -10.10 -12.57 0.16
C TRP A 147 -10.59 -12.17 1.55
N ASN A 148 -11.90 -12.27 1.82
CA ASN A 148 -12.41 -12.06 3.17
C ASN A 148 -11.88 -13.11 4.16
N VAL A 149 -11.59 -12.67 5.39
CA VAL A 149 -11.30 -13.57 6.51
C VAL A 149 -12.58 -14.05 7.12
N TYR A 150 -13.06 -15.18 6.64
CA TYR A 150 -14.29 -15.79 7.14
C TYR A 150 -14.12 -16.31 8.58
N PRO A 151 -15.14 -16.17 9.45
CA PRO A 151 -15.11 -16.73 10.81
C PRO A 151 -14.90 -18.25 10.78
N LYS A 152 -14.17 -18.77 11.76
CA LYS A 152 -13.97 -20.24 11.89
C LYS A 152 -15.27 -21.02 12.06
N THR A 153 -16.33 -20.37 12.54
CA THR A 153 -17.69 -20.92 12.72
C THR A 153 -18.49 -20.95 11.43
N ALA A 154 -18.05 -20.28 10.36
CA ALA A 154 -18.75 -20.29 9.09
C ALA A 154 -18.75 -21.69 8.46
N LYS A 155 -19.89 -22.11 7.90
CA LYS A 155 -20.00 -23.37 7.18
C LYS A 155 -19.06 -23.39 5.98
N ARG A 156 -18.21 -24.41 5.86
CA ARG A 156 -17.20 -24.52 4.77
C ARG A 156 -17.84 -24.45 3.38
N SER A 157 -19.04 -25.01 3.20
CA SER A 157 -19.79 -24.95 1.93
C SER A 157 -20.14 -23.50 1.55
N LEU A 158 -20.60 -22.67 2.50
CA LEU A 158 -20.93 -21.27 2.24
C LEU A 158 -19.68 -20.44 1.89
N VAL A 159 -18.57 -20.70 2.57
CA VAL A 159 -17.28 -20.04 2.25
C VAL A 159 -16.81 -20.44 0.86
N PHE A 160 -16.92 -21.72 0.49
CA PHE A 160 -16.57 -22.20 -0.84
C PHE A 160 -17.46 -21.56 -1.91
N ILE A 161 -18.79 -21.54 -1.71
CA ILE A 161 -19.75 -20.90 -2.62
C ILE A 161 -19.42 -19.41 -2.79
N ALA A 162 -19.19 -18.68 -1.70
CA ALA A 162 -18.86 -17.26 -1.76
C ALA A 162 -17.59 -17.00 -2.60
N LYS A 163 -16.54 -17.77 -2.37
CA LYS A 163 -15.30 -17.67 -3.16
C LYS A 163 -15.51 -18.05 -4.63
N ALA A 164 -16.26 -19.12 -4.89
CA ALA A 164 -16.58 -19.56 -6.25
C ALA A 164 -17.37 -18.49 -7.01
N VAL A 165 -18.39 -17.90 -6.38
CA VAL A 165 -19.16 -16.77 -6.95
C VAL A 165 -18.22 -15.60 -7.29
N GLY A 166 -17.34 -15.19 -6.37
CA GLY A 166 -16.37 -14.12 -6.63
C GLY A 166 -15.46 -14.44 -7.82
N ILE A 167 -14.91 -15.66 -7.90
CA ILE A 167 -14.03 -16.09 -8.99
C ILE A 167 -14.80 -16.13 -10.33
N ILE A 168 -15.99 -16.74 -10.34
CA ILE A 168 -16.81 -16.84 -11.56
C ILE A 168 -17.17 -15.44 -12.06
N THR A 169 -17.55 -14.52 -11.16
CA THR A 169 -17.85 -13.14 -11.53
C THR A 169 -16.65 -12.47 -12.18
N LEU A 170 -15.44 -12.59 -11.62
CA LEU A 170 -14.24 -12.01 -12.22
C LEU A 170 -13.95 -12.62 -13.60
N ILE A 171 -14.04 -13.95 -13.75
CA ILE A 171 -13.82 -14.62 -15.03
C ILE A 171 -14.86 -14.14 -16.05
N THR A 172 -16.13 -14.05 -15.69
CA THR A 172 -17.20 -13.54 -16.55
C THR A 172 -16.93 -12.11 -16.99
N LEU A 173 -16.57 -11.22 -16.06
CA LEU A 173 -16.22 -9.85 -16.35
C LEU A 173 -15.03 -9.77 -17.33
N ALA A 174 -13.99 -10.59 -17.16
CA ALA A 174 -12.85 -10.61 -18.05
C ALA A 174 -13.19 -11.10 -19.48
N ILE A 175 -14.03 -12.13 -19.61
CA ILE A 175 -14.45 -12.67 -20.90
C ILE A 175 -15.31 -11.66 -21.69
N PHE A 176 -16.24 -11.01 -21.00
CA PHE A 176 -17.15 -10.05 -21.63
C PHE A 176 -16.58 -8.63 -21.73
N TYR A 177 -15.39 -8.38 -21.15
CA TYR A 177 -14.78 -7.07 -21.18
C TYR A 177 -14.58 -6.56 -22.61
N ARG A 178 -14.96 -5.31 -22.84
CA ARG A 178 -14.65 -4.54 -24.03
C ARG A 178 -14.15 -3.17 -23.60
N GLY A 179 -12.89 -2.91 -23.89
CA GLY A 179 -12.25 -1.62 -23.65
C GLY A 179 -12.19 -0.76 -24.91
N HIS A 180 -11.65 0.44 -24.74
CA HIS A 180 -11.39 1.38 -25.81
C HIS A 180 -9.95 1.90 -25.70
N HIS A 181 -9.20 1.81 -26.80
CA HIS A 181 -7.85 2.36 -26.90
C HIS A 181 -7.60 2.77 -28.37
N ASP A 182 -7.26 4.03 -28.60
CA ASP A 182 -6.97 4.59 -29.92
C ASP A 182 -8.05 4.23 -30.97
N ASP A 183 -9.32 4.48 -30.66
CA ASP A 183 -10.51 4.19 -31.49
C ASP A 183 -10.73 2.69 -31.80
N GLN A 184 -10.00 1.79 -31.16
CA GLN A 184 -10.19 0.35 -31.31
C GLN A 184 -10.82 -0.28 -30.06
N ILE A 185 -11.70 -1.26 -30.30
CA ILE A 185 -12.24 -2.09 -29.21
C ILE A 185 -11.17 -3.08 -28.80
N THR A 186 -10.80 -3.04 -27.51
CA THR A 186 -9.81 -3.94 -26.92
C THR A 186 -10.45 -4.99 -26.02
N THR A 187 -9.79 -6.13 -25.88
CA THR A 187 -10.15 -7.18 -24.92
C THR A 187 -9.46 -6.99 -23.58
N PHE A 188 -9.88 -7.75 -22.57
CA PHE A 188 -9.23 -7.75 -21.26
C PHE A 188 -7.74 -8.10 -21.38
N ALA A 189 -6.89 -7.23 -20.84
CA ALA A 189 -5.46 -7.38 -20.93
C ALA A 189 -4.76 -7.05 -19.60
N PRO A 190 -3.62 -7.69 -19.30
CA PRO A 190 -2.81 -7.34 -18.14
C PRO A 190 -2.18 -5.97 -18.35
N GLN A 191 -2.65 -4.99 -17.59
CA GLN A 191 -2.11 -3.63 -17.53
C GLN A 191 -1.60 -3.37 -16.13
N TRP A 192 -0.32 -3.00 -16.00
CA TRP A 192 0.36 -2.97 -14.70
C TRP A 192 0.51 -1.58 -14.08
N TRP A 193 0.01 -0.55 -14.72
CA TRP A 193 0.18 0.84 -14.27
C TRP A 193 -0.76 1.27 -13.12
N GLY A 194 -1.75 0.45 -12.78
CA GLY A 194 -2.66 0.73 -11.67
C GLY A 194 -2.00 0.55 -10.31
N ILE A 195 -2.45 1.32 -9.33
CA ILE A 195 -1.88 1.41 -7.97
C ILE A 195 -1.63 0.03 -7.34
N LEU A 196 -2.63 -0.86 -7.34
CA LEU A 196 -2.47 -2.19 -6.74
C LEU A 196 -1.49 -3.09 -7.49
N GLY A 197 -1.45 -2.99 -8.83
CA GLY A 197 -0.49 -3.71 -9.66
C GLY A 197 0.95 -3.26 -9.39
N LEU A 198 1.17 -1.95 -9.34
CA LEU A 198 2.47 -1.36 -9.00
C LEU A 198 2.93 -1.76 -7.60
N ILE A 199 2.01 -1.77 -6.62
CA ILE A 199 2.30 -2.26 -5.26
C ILE A 199 2.65 -3.75 -5.30
N GLY A 200 1.92 -4.56 -6.06
CA GLY A 200 2.16 -6.00 -6.19
C GLY A 200 3.58 -6.31 -6.68
N TRP A 201 4.05 -5.64 -7.72
CA TRP A 201 5.40 -5.82 -8.27
C TRP A 201 6.50 -5.31 -7.32
N ALA A 202 6.32 -4.13 -6.72
CA ALA A 202 7.28 -3.60 -5.76
C ALA A 202 7.36 -4.48 -4.50
N TYR A 203 6.21 -5.02 -4.04
CA TYR A 203 6.13 -5.97 -2.94
C TYR A 203 6.82 -7.30 -3.26
N LEU A 204 6.66 -7.82 -4.49
CA LEU A 204 7.34 -9.05 -4.92
C LEU A 204 8.85 -8.88 -4.83
N ALA A 205 9.40 -7.84 -5.47
CA ALA A 205 10.83 -7.59 -5.49
C ALA A 205 11.42 -7.41 -4.08
N SER A 206 10.82 -6.54 -3.28
CA SER A 206 11.27 -6.28 -1.91
C SER A 206 11.04 -7.47 -0.98
N GLY A 207 9.93 -8.20 -1.16
CA GLY A 207 9.58 -9.39 -0.39
C GLY A 207 10.55 -10.53 -0.58
N LEU A 208 10.90 -10.84 -1.83
CA LEU A 208 11.89 -11.88 -2.14
C LEU A 208 13.25 -11.57 -1.49
N ILE A 209 13.75 -10.34 -1.67
CA ILE A 209 15.02 -9.94 -1.07
C ILE A 209 14.95 -10.03 0.47
N THR A 210 13.83 -9.59 1.08
CA THR A 210 13.69 -9.64 2.55
C THR A 210 13.63 -11.07 3.07
N VAL A 211 12.95 -11.99 2.37
CA VAL A 211 12.93 -13.42 2.75
C VAL A 211 14.34 -14.01 2.67
N PHE A 212 15.02 -13.88 1.54
CA PHE A 212 16.33 -14.52 1.34
C PHE A 212 17.46 -13.85 2.11
N SER A 213 17.39 -12.54 2.37
CA SER A 213 18.41 -11.83 3.14
C SER A 213 18.42 -12.20 4.63
N LYS A 214 17.34 -12.81 5.16
CA LYS A 214 17.18 -13.10 6.60
C LYS A 214 17.48 -11.88 7.48
N ASN A 215 17.05 -10.69 7.03
CA ASN A 215 17.30 -9.40 7.67
C ASN A 215 18.81 -9.02 7.76
N ASN A 216 19.63 -9.55 6.89
CA ASN A 216 21.02 -9.08 6.78
C ASN A 216 21.03 -7.64 6.25
N PHE A 217 21.56 -6.73 7.06
CA PHE A 217 21.59 -5.30 6.75
C PHE A 217 22.30 -4.98 5.43
N TYR A 218 23.43 -5.62 5.19
CA TYR A 218 24.26 -5.35 3.99
C TYR A 218 23.57 -5.83 2.70
N ILE A 219 22.87 -6.95 2.74
CA ILE A 219 22.10 -7.46 1.60
C ILE A 219 20.91 -6.50 1.31
N ILE A 220 20.22 -6.04 2.34
CA ILE A 220 19.10 -5.09 2.20
C ILE A 220 19.60 -3.73 1.68
N LEU A 221 20.71 -3.22 2.22
CA LEU A 221 21.35 -2.00 1.74
C LEU A 221 21.78 -2.13 0.27
N GLY A 222 22.43 -3.24 -0.07
CA GLY A 222 22.82 -3.56 -1.45
C GLY A 222 21.61 -3.63 -2.39
N GLY A 223 20.51 -4.25 -1.97
CA GLY A 223 19.25 -4.31 -2.72
C GLY A 223 18.64 -2.92 -2.94
N TRP A 224 18.67 -2.05 -1.93
CA TRP A 224 18.19 -0.66 -2.07
C TRP A 224 19.09 0.13 -3.04
N ILE A 225 20.41 0.05 -2.91
CA ILE A 225 21.37 0.70 -3.82
C ILE A 225 21.18 0.17 -5.25
N PHE A 226 21.01 -1.14 -5.42
CA PHE A 226 20.75 -1.75 -6.73
C PHE A 226 19.52 -1.14 -7.41
N PHE A 227 18.38 -1.04 -6.72
CA PHE A 227 17.19 -0.46 -7.32
C PHE A 227 17.29 1.05 -7.54
N ALA A 228 18.01 1.77 -6.68
CA ALA A 228 18.28 3.19 -6.89
C ALA A 228 19.15 3.41 -8.15
N LEU A 229 20.21 2.63 -8.33
CA LEU A 229 21.05 2.66 -9.52
C LEU A 229 20.28 2.19 -10.76
N LEU A 230 19.47 1.12 -10.65
CA LEU A 230 18.62 0.65 -11.74
C LEU A 230 17.63 1.74 -12.19
N SER A 231 17.09 2.53 -11.25
CA SER A 231 16.26 3.69 -11.57
C SER A 231 17.04 4.73 -12.42
N MET A 232 18.26 5.04 -12.04
CA MET A 232 19.10 5.97 -12.79
C MET A 232 19.47 5.43 -14.18
N VAL A 233 19.89 4.17 -14.27
CA VAL A 233 20.26 3.49 -15.53
C VAL A 233 19.07 3.41 -16.48
N SER A 234 17.88 3.09 -15.94
CA SER A 234 16.64 3.01 -16.71
C SER A 234 16.28 4.39 -17.30
N HIS A 235 16.34 5.45 -16.50
CA HIS A 235 16.04 6.82 -16.95
C HIS A 235 17.13 7.45 -17.83
N ALA A 236 18.35 6.95 -17.75
CA ALA A 236 19.42 7.32 -18.68
C ALA A 236 19.30 6.60 -20.05
N GLY A 237 18.31 5.71 -20.23
CA GLY A 237 18.13 4.95 -21.47
C GLY A 237 19.22 3.89 -21.73
N LEU A 238 19.98 3.51 -20.70
CA LEU A 238 21.13 2.59 -20.82
C LEU A 238 20.72 1.11 -20.67
N LEU A 239 19.44 0.83 -20.40
CA LEU A 239 18.97 -0.56 -20.34
C LEU A 239 18.96 -1.20 -21.74
N PRO A 240 19.51 -2.40 -21.90
CA PRO A 240 19.47 -3.11 -23.18
C PRO A 240 18.02 -3.37 -23.63
N HIS A 241 17.75 -3.11 -24.90
CA HIS A 241 16.47 -3.38 -25.55
C HIS A 241 16.48 -4.81 -26.10
N ASN A 242 16.25 -5.80 -25.23
CA ASN A 242 16.12 -7.19 -25.64
C ASN A 242 14.82 -7.80 -25.07
N ASN A 243 14.37 -8.91 -25.65
CA ASN A 243 13.10 -9.55 -25.30
C ASN A 243 13.03 -9.98 -23.82
N ILE A 244 14.15 -10.35 -23.20
CA ILE A 244 14.19 -10.80 -21.81
C ILE A 244 13.96 -9.62 -20.85
N ILE A 245 14.65 -8.50 -21.07
CA ILE A 245 14.50 -7.29 -20.22
C ILE A 245 13.15 -6.65 -20.44
N SER A 246 12.64 -6.65 -21.69
CA SER A 246 11.33 -6.12 -22.01
C SER A 246 10.17 -6.94 -21.45
N ALA A 247 10.40 -8.22 -21.15
CA ALA A 247 9.42 -9.07 -20.45
C ALA A 247 9.28 -8.75 -18.96
N ILE A 248 10.27 -8.06 -18.35
CA ILE A 248 10.20 -7.64 -16.95
C ILE A 248 9.25 -6.44 -16.84
N PRO A 249 8.22 -6.50 -15.97
CA PRO A 249 7.31 -5.38 -15.77
C PRO A 249 8.03 -4.08 -15.42
N ASP A 250 7.59 -2.96 -16.01
CA ASP A 250 8.20 -1.64 -15.82
C ASP A 250 8.30 -1.23 -14.34
N ALA A 251 7.35 -1.67 -13.53
CA ALA A 251 7.34 -1.42 -12.08
C ALA A 251 8.60 -1.99 -11.37
N ILE A 252 9.23 -3.05 -11.92
CA ILE A 252 10.50 -3.61 -11.42
C ILE A 252 11.66 -3.07 -12.25
N ARG A 253 11.57 -3.13 -13.57
CA ARG A 253 12.59 -2.74 -14.53
C ARG A 253 13.00 -1.27 -14.36
N GLY A 254 12.02 -0.40 -14.05
CA GLY A 254 12.27 1.01 -13.77
C GLY A 254 13.04 1.27 -12.46
N GLY A 255 13.14 0.30 -11.54
CA GLY A 255 13.89 0.40 -10.29
C GLY A 255 13.23 1.25 -9.20
N THR A 256 12.59 2.34 -9.56
CA THR A 256 12.07 3.37 -8.65
C THR A 256 11.08 2.83 -7.61
N LEU A 257 10.06 2.08 -8.06
CA LEU A 257 8.99 1.59 -7.16
C LEU A 257 9.51 0.51 -6.22
N ALA A 258 10.33 -0.41 -6.73
CA ALA A 258 11.03 -1.40 -5.91
C ALA A 258 12.03 -0.72 -4.95
N GLY A 259 12.70 0.35 -5.38
CA GLY A 259 13.58 1.18 -4.57
C GLY A 259 12.87 1.85 -3.40
N LEU A 260 11.65 2.39 -3.61
CA LEU A 260 10.80 2.92 -2.53
C LEU A 260 10.49 1.85 -1.48
N ALA A 261 10.04 0.68 -1.91
CA ALA A 261 9.74 -0.43 -1.00
C ALA A 261 11.01 -0.92 -0.27
N MET A 262 12.15 -1.05 -0.96
CA MET A 262 13.42 -1.43 -0.34
C MET A 262 13.94 -0.36 0.62
N GLY A 263 13.74 0.92 0.35
CA GLY A 263 14.03 2.02 1.29
C GLY A 263 13.23 1.87 2.59
N GLY A 264 11.97 1.46 2.48
CA GLY A 264 11.15 1.12 3.64
C GLY A 264 11.69 -0.07 4.43
N VAL A 265 12.11 -1.14 3.74
CA VAL A 265 12.74 -2.33 4.38
C VAL A 265 14.01 -1.92 5.12
N LEU A 266 14.89 -1.14 4.49
CA LEU A 266 16.12 -0.65 5.10
C LEU A 266 15.83 0.19 6.36
N THR A 267 14.89 1.13 6.25
CA THR A 267 14.44 1.97 7.38
C THR A 267 13.89 1.12 8.53
N SER A 268 13.18 0.02 8.20
CA SER A 268 12.66 -0.93 9.19
C SER A 268 13.77 -1.61 9.99
N LEU A 269 14.86 -2.04 9.35
CA LEU A 269 15.99 -2.67 10.04
C LEU A 269 16.71 -1.68 10.96
N ILE A 270 16.95 -0.45 10.48
CA ILE A 270 17.53 0.62 11.30
C ILE A 270 16.64 0.89 12.52
N PHE A 271 15.34 1.02 12.29
CA PHE A 271 14.35 1.22 13.36
C PHE A 271 14.38 0.09 14.39
N GLN A 272 14.39 -1.16 13.94
CA GLN A 272 14.43 -2.33 14.83
C GLN A 272 15.70 -2.34 15.70
N TYR A 273 16.86 -2.01 15.12
CA TYR A 273 18.12 -1.94 15.83
C TYR A 273 18.07 -0.91 16.97
N TYR A 274 17.76 0.36 16.67
CA TYR A 274 17.74 1.41 17.68
C TYR A 274 16.63 1.24 18.73
N ARG A 275 15.50 0.66 18.34
CA ARG A 275 14.42 0.32 19.27
C ARG A 275 14.84 -0.76 20.26
N LYS A 276 15.59 -1.76 19.84
CA LYS A 276 16.14 -2.80 20.70
C LYS A 276 17.11 -2.20 21.73
N GLU A 277 17.95 -1.28 21.28
CA GLU A 277 18.90 -0.55 22.13
C GLU A 277 18.22 0.54 22.99
N LYS A 278 16.91 0.78 22.83
CA LYS A 278 16.16 1.85 23.51
C LYS A 278 16.76 3.26 23.30
N ASN A 279 17.47 3.47 22.20
CA ASN A 279 18.17 4.71 21.87
C ASN A 279 17.34 5.57 20.91
N ASN A 280 16.36 6.30 21.46
CA ASN A 280 15.47 7.17 20.65
C ASN A 280 16.21 8.37 20.03
N LEU A 281 17.23 8.92 20.73
CA LEU A 281 18.01 10.05 20.20
C LEU A 281 18.90 9.59 19.04
N GLY A 282 19.56 8.43 19.17
CA GLY A 282 20.35 7.84 18.09
C GLY A 282 19.48 7.53 16.86
N LEU A 283 18.28 6.96 17.07
CA LEU A 283 17.29 6.76 16.00
C LEU A 283 16.96 8.08 15.28
N THR A 284 16.67 9.12 16.07
CA THR A 284 16.33 10.45 15.52
C THR A 284 17.48 11.00 14.69
N ALA A 285 18.71 10.97 15.22
CA ALA A 285 19.89 11.47 14.51
C ALA A 285 20.12 10.73 13.21
N VAL A 286 20.03 9.39 13.20
CA VAL A 286 20.23 8.57 12.00
C VAL A 286 19.11 8.82 10.97
N PHE A 287 17.85 8.94 11.38
CA PHE A 287 16.76 9.21 10.45
C PHE A 287 16.84 10.62 9.86
N LEU A 288 17.24 11.63 10.63
CA LEU A 288 17.48 12.97 10.12
C LEU A 288 18.67 13.00 9.13
N ALA A 289 19.77 12.34 9.48
CA ALA A 289 20.94 12.23 8.59
C ALA A 289 20.60 11.47 7.30
N PHE A 290 19.89 10.34 7.39
CA PHE A 290 19.45 9.57 6.21
C PHE A 290 18.49 10.39 5.33
N SER A 291 17.53 11.10 5.93
CA SER A 291 16.64 12.00 5.18
C SER A 291 17.42 13.14 4.50
N ALA A 292 18.40 13.71 5.16
CA ALA A 292 19.26 14.75 4.57
C ALA A 292 20.06 14.21 3.37
N VAL A 293 20.64 13.02 3.47
CA VAL A 293 21.32 12.34 2.36
C VAL A 293 20.36 12.11 1.18
N LEU A 294 19.14 11.61 1.46
CA LEU A 294 18.14 11.38 0.41
C LEU A 294 17.69 12.68 -0.26
N ILE A 295 17.51 13.77 0.48
CA ILE A 295 17.21 15.09 -0.09
C ILE A 295 18.39 15.56 -0.95
N GLY A 296 19.63 15.41 -0.48
CA GLY A 296 20.82 15.72 -1.26
C GLY A 296 20.88 14.94 -2.58
N LEU A 297 20.61 13.61 -2.53
CA LEU A 297 20.54 12.76 -3.73
C LEU A 297 19.42 13.22 -4.68
N SER A 298 18.26 13.63 -4.15
CA SER A 298 17.17 14.18 -4.96
C SER A 298 17.59 15.46 -5.67
N VAL A 299 18.25 16.39 -4.97
CA VAL A 299 18.75 17.64 -5.54
C VAL A 299 19.79 17.38 -6.63
N ILE A 300 20.73 16.45 -6.40
CA ILE A 300 21.78 16.09 -7.36
C ILE A 300 21.19 15.41 -8.62
N THR A 301 20.16 14.58 -8.47
CA THR A 301 19.57 13.82 -9.60
C THR A 301 18.52 14.60 -10.37
N ARG A 302 17.91 15.63 -9.76
CA ARG A 302 16.84 16.44 -10.35
C ARG A 302 17.21 17.11 -11.69
N PRO A 303 18.41 17.70 -11.87
CA PRO A 303 18.79 18.30 -13.16
C PRO A 303 18.80 17.33 -14.33
N TYR A 304 19.05 16.05 -14.07
CA TYR A 304 19.12 15.00 -15.10
C TYR A 304 17.73 14.40 -15.41
N TRP A 305 16.89 14.20 -14.39
CA TRP A 305 15.65 13.42 -14.53
C TRP A 305 14.41 14.13 -14.00
N LYS A 306 14.46 15.43 -13.73
CA LYS A 306 13.34 16.19 -13.16
C LYS A 306 12.74 15.53 -11.89
N LEU A 307 11.91 16.21 -11.18
CA LEU A 307 11.12 15.67 -10.06
C LEU A 307 9.72 15.36 -10.58
N ALA A 308 9.43 14.11 -10.91
CA ALA A 308 8.17 13.73 -11.55
C ALA A 308 7.65 12.34 -11.10
N LYS A 309 6.43 12.31 -10.57
CA LYS A 309 5.71 11.06 -10.21
C LYS A 309 5.36 10.24 -11.45
N LEU A 310 4.78 10.87 -12.47
CA LEU A 310 4.32 10.17 -13.69
C LEU A 310 5.47 9.56 -14.50
N GLY A 311 6.70 10.03 -14.28
CA GLY A 311 7.91 9.41 -14.79
C GLY A 311 8.54 8.40 -13.83
N ALA A 312 8.09 8.34 -12.59
CA ALA A 312 8.72 7.55 -11.51
C ALA A 312 10.24 7.78 -11.41
N THR A 313 10.67 9.07 -11.38
CA THR A 313 12.07 9.48 -11.53
C THR A 313 12.93 9.18 -10.29
N PRO A 314 14.27 9.07 -10.43
CA PRO A 314 15.19 8.92 -9.29
C PRO A 314 15.07 10.06 -8.27
N ALA A 315 14.95 11.33 -8.73
CA ALA A 315 14.80 12.46 -7.85
C ALA A 315 13.53 12.36 -6.98
N TRP A 316 12.44 11.91 -7.56
CA TRP A 316 11.17 11.63 -6.85
C TRP A 316 11.29 10.46 -5.86
N LEU A 317 12.00 9.38 -6.21
CA LEU A 317 12.30 8.26 -5.31
C LEU A 317 12.93 8.76 -4.01
N PHE A 318 14.01 9.55 -4.14
CA PHE A 318 14.77 9.99 -2.99
C PHE A 318 13.98 10.99 -2.12
N LEU A 319 13.35 11.99 -2.73
CA LEU A 319 12.60 12.99 -2.00
C LEU A 319 11.42 12.41 -1.23
N CYS A 320 10.63 11.54 -1.88
CA CYS A 320 9.48 10.90 -1.24
C CYS A 320 9.89 9.93 -0.14
N SER A 321 11.03 9.23 -0.30
CA SER A 321 11.60 8.42 0.78
C SER A 321 11.97 9.27 1.99
N ALA A 322 12.63 10.41 1.78
CA ALA A 322 13.00 11.34 2.86
C ALA A 322 11.76 11.86 3.60
N PHE A 323 10.74 12.33 2.88
CA PHE A 323 9.50 12.82 3.49
C PHE A 323 8.79 11.73 4.29
N THR A 324 8.80 10.50 3.80
CA THR A 324 8.17 9.38 4.51
C THR A 324 8.93 9.02 5.78
N ILE A 325 10.26 9.05 5.78
CA ILE A 325 11.08 8.83 6.98
C ILE A 325 10.82 9.92 8.02
N LEU A 326 10.77 11.19 7.61
CA LEU A 326 10.49 12.31 8.51
C LEU A 326 9.08 12.22 9.10
N ALA A 327 8.08 11.88 8.29
CA ALA A 327 6.71 11.65 8.75
C ALA A 327 6.65 10.46 9.74
N PHE A 328 7.35 9.37 9.44
CA PHE A 328 7.44 8.23 10.34
C PHE A 328 8.09 8.60 11.67
N LEU A 329 9.19 9.36 11.64
CA LEU A 329 9.86 9.83 12.85
C LEU A 329 8.94 10.70 13.71
N ALA A 330 8.22 11.64 13.11
CA ALA A 330 7.27 12.50 13.81
C ALA A 330 6.15 11.68 14.49
N ILE A 331 5.57 10.73 13.77
CA ILE A 331 4.52 9.84 14.29
C ILE A 331 5.08 8.93 15.38
N TYR A 332 6.29 8.41 15.23
CA TYR A 332 6.96 7.60 16.24
C TYR A 332 7.12 8.36 17.57
N TRP A 333 7.61 9.60 17.52
CA TRP A 333 7.73 10.43 18.70
C TRP A 333 6.38 10.71 19.36
N LEU A 334 5.36 11.00 18.57
CA LEU A 334 4.03 11.32 19.08
C LEU A 334 3.32 10.07 19.66
N ALA A 335 3.30 8.97 18.90
CA ALA A 335 2.52 7.80 19.24
C ALA A 335 3.23 6.85 20.20
N ASP A 336 4.51 6.52 19.91
CA ASP A 336 5.23 5.48 20.66
C ASP A 336 6.04 6.06 21.84
N VAL A 337 6.67 7.23 21.68
CA VAL A 337 7.47 7.86 22.75
C VAL A 337 6.56 8.64 23.71
N LYS A 338 5.78 9.61 23.19
CA LYS A 338 4.87 10.45 24.01
C LYS A 338 3.55 9.75 24.35
N LYS A 339 3.31 8.51 23.88
CA LYS A 339 2.10 7.71 24.15
C LYS A 339 0.77 8.38 23.77
N LYS A 340 0.78 9.24 22.75
CA LYS A 340 -0.40 9.96 22.24
C LYS A 340 -1.12 9.23 21.08
N ALA A 341 -0.96 7.91 20.96
CA ALA A 341 -1.56 7.09 19.92
C ALA A 341 -3.10 7.21 19.84
N ASN A 342 -3.76 7.52 20.97
CA ASN A 342 -5.21 7.66 21.04
C ASN A 342 -5.77 8.80 20.16
N TRP A 343 -4.96 9.79 19.81
CA TRP A 343 -5.36 10.88 18.91
C TRP A 343 -5.74 10.38 17.52
N PHE A 344 -5.24 9.21 17.13
CA PHE A 344 -5.44 8.60 15.81
C PHE A 344 -6.51 7.51 15.79
N ASN A 345 -7.28 7.35 16.90
CA ASN A 345 -8.28 6.27 16.99
C ASN A 345 -9.34 6.35 15.88
N ILE A 346 -9.70 7.55 15.44
CA ILE A 346 -10.70 7.79 14.40
C ILE A 346 -10.29 7.17 13.06
N ILE A 347 -8.99 7.21 12.72
CA ILE A 347 -8.48 6.68 11.45
C ILE A 347 -7.93 5.26 11.58
N LYS A 348 -7.93 4.66 12.76
CA LYS A 348 -7.39 3.32 13.03
C LYS A 348 -7.90 2.23 12.06
N PRO A 349 -9.20 2.21 11.65
CA PRO A 349 -9.68 1.23 10.68
C PRO A 349 -8.91 1.23 9.36
N ALA A 350 -8.53 2.42 8.84
CA ALA A 350 -7.75 2.55 7.61
C ALA A 350 -6.35 1.94 7.71
N GLY A 351 -5.73 1.96 8.89
CA GLY A 351 -4.42 1.34 9.14
C GLY A 351 -4.48 -0.17 9.39
N THR A 352 -5.60 -0.68 9.89
CA THR A 352 -5.78 -2.10 10.22
C THR A 352 -6.31 -2.94 9.08
N ASP A 353 -7.15 -2.35 8.22
CA ASP A 353 -7.76 -2.98 7.05
C ASP A 353 -7.70 -2.04 5.83
N THR A 354 -6.47 -1.72 5.47
CA THR A 354 -6.13 -0.72 4.46
C THR A 354 -6.70 -1.03 3.09
N LEU A 355 -6.68 -2.32 2.69
CA LEU A 355 -7.21 -2.74 1.41
C LEU A 355 -8.72 -2.56 1.32
N LEU A 356 -9.46 -2.96 2.35
CA LEU A 356 -10.91 -2.74 2.38
C LEU A 356 -11.22 -1.24 2.30
N CYS A 357 -10.51 -0.42 3.08
CA CYS A 357 -10.67 1.04 3.07
C CYS A 357 -10.44 1.64 1.66
N TYR A 358 -9.45 1.13 0.93
CA TYR A 358 -9.15 1.54 -0.45
C TYR A 358 -10.28 1.19 -1.44
N LEU A 359 -11.03 0.12 -1.19
CA LEU A 359 -12.12 -0.30 -2.08
C LEU A 359 -13.44 0.45 -1.84
N ILE A 360 -13.65 1.05 -0.66
CA ILE A 360 -14.91 1.73 -0.32
C ILE A 360 -15.28 2.87 -1.28
N PRO A 361 -14.35 3.75 -1.70
CA PRO A 361 -14.67 4.82 -2.66
C PRO A 361 -15.34 4.33 -3.94
N TYR A 362 -14.96 3.17 -4.47
CA TYR A 362 -15.57 2.62 -5.69
C TYR A 362 -17.06 2.32 -5.52
N PHE A 363 -17.47 1.84 -4.35
CA PHE A 363 -18.89 1.66 -4.04
C PHE A 363 -19.62 2.99 -3.89
N MET A 364 -18.99 3.96 -3.22
CA MET A 364 -19.60 5.29 -3.00
C MET A 364 -19.82 6.03 -4.32
N TYR A 365 -18.82 6.02 -5.22
CA TYR A 365 -18.97 6.60 -6.55
C TYR A 365 -20.03 5.88 -7.39
N ALA A 366 -20.13 4.56 -7.28
CA ALA A 366 -21.18 3.82 -7.97
C ALA A 366 -22.57 4.21 -7.46
N ILE A 367 -22.77 4.36 -6.15
CA ILE A 367 -24.04 4.80 -5.56
C ILE A 367 -24.41 6.19 -6.07
N VAL A 368 -23.48 7.14 -6.08
CA VAL A 368 -23.71 8.50 -6.61
C VAL A 368 -24.13 8.44 -8.07
N ASN A 369 -23.48 7.64 -8.90
CA ASN A 369 -23.81 7.49 -10.33
C ASN A 369 -25.18 6.82 -10.55
N VAL A 370 -25.52 5.78 -9.76
CA VAL A 370 -26.82 5.09 -9.89
C VAL A 370 -27.99 5.97 -9.44
N THR A 371 -27.78 6.72 -8.35
CA THR A 371 -28.83 7.61 -7.82
C THR A 371 -28.97 8.91 -8.60
N GLY A 372 -28.02 9.25 -9.49
CA GLY A 372 -27.98 10.53 -10.17
C GLY A 372 -27.80 11.72 -9.23
N ALA A 373 -27.27 11.49 -8.03
CA ALA A 373 -27.08 12.53 -7.03
C ALA A 373 -26.00 13.52 -7.49
N HIS A 374 -26.39 14.77 -7.72
CA HIS A 374 -25.47 15.85 -8.04
C HIS A 374 -25.27 16.73 -6.81
N LEU A 375 -24.01 16.88 -6.40
CA LEU A 375 -23.66 17.81 -5.33
C LEU A 375 -23.75 19.25 -5.85
N PRO A 376 -24.25 20.19 -5.04
CA PRO A 376 -24.21 21.62 -5.36
C PRO A 376 -22.77 22.07 -5.66
N GLU A 377 -22.59 22.98 -6.60
CA GLU A 377 -21.27 23.46 -7.04
C GLU A 377 -20.44 24.04 -5.89
N VAL A 378 -21.08 24.64 -4.90
CA VAL A 378 -20.41 25.14 -3.68
C VAL A 378 -19.64 24.03 -2.94
N LEU A 379 -20.16 22.79 -2.94
CA LEU A 379 -19.48 21.64 -2.32
C LEU A 379 -18.36 21.03 -3.21
N LEU A 380 -18.21 21.54 -4.43
CA LEU A 380 -17.21 21.08 -5.39
C LEU A 380 -16.13 22.14 -5.66
N THR A 381 -16.14 23.28 -4.93
CA THR A 381 -15.27 24.40 -5.25
C THR A 381 -14.46 24.85 -4.04
N GLY A 382 -13.18 25.12 -4.26
CA GLY A 382 -12.26 25.76 -3.31
C GLY A 382 -12.17 25.04 -1.96
N GLY A 383 -12.11 25.81 -0.86
CA GLY A 383 -11.94 25.27 0.49
C GLY A 383 -13.11 24.40 0.98
N VAL A 384 -14.34 24.70 0.54
CA VAL A 384 -15.53 23.90 0.87
C VAL A 384 -15.43 22.53 0.20
N GLY A 385 -15.01 22.49 -1.08
CA GLY A 385 -14.75 21.25 -1.80
C GLY A 385 -13.65 20.41 -1.12
N LEU A 386 -12.56 21.04 -0.67
CA LEU A 386 -11.51 20.36 0.08
C LEU A 386 -12.03 19.75 1.38
N LEU A 387 -12.84 20.48 2.13
CA LEU A 387 -13.47 19.96 3.35
C LEU A 387 -14.36 18.76 3.03
N LYS A 388 -15.19 18.85 1.96
CA LYS A 388 -16.03 17.73 1.49
C LYS A 388 -15.18 16.50 1.19
N SER A 389 -14.09 16.63 0.43
CA SER A 389 -13.21 15.50 0.08
C SER A 389 -12.51 14.89 1.31
N PHE A 390 -12.13 15.72 2.28
CA PHE A 390 -11.58 15.24 3.54
C PHE A 390 -12.63 14.48 4.37
N LEU A 391 -13.84 15.01 4.49
CA LEU A 391 -14.95 14.32 5.17
C LEU A 391 -15.36 13.04 4.44
N PHE A 392 -15.30 13.00 3.11
CA PHE A 392 -15.50 11.79 2.32
C PHE A 392 -14.45 10.72 2.66
N ALA A 393 -13.17 11.08 2.78
CA ALA A 393 -12.13 10.15 3.20
C ALA A 393 -12.41 9.60 4.61
N LEU A 394 -12.81 10.44 5.57
CA LEU A 394 -13.19 10.00 6.92
C LEU A 394 -14.44 9.11 6.91
N LEU A 395 -15.41 9.39 6.06
CA LEU A 395 -16.60 8.55 5.87
C LEU A 395 -16.21 7.16 5.39
N CYS A 396 -15.29 7.04 4.41
CA CYS A 396 -14.77 5.75 3.95
C CYS A 396 -14.09 4.97 5.08
N VAL A 397 -13.34 5.65 5.95
CA VAL A 397 -12.73 5.03 7.15
C VAL A 397 -13.79 4.55 8.14
N LEU A 398 -14.83 5.33 8.37
CA LEU A 398 -15.94 4.96 9.25
C LEU A 398 -16.67 3.71 8.72
N ILE A 399 -17.01 3.69 7.44
CA ILE A 399 -17.63 2.53 6.78
C ILE A 399 -16.72 1.31 6.91
N THR A 400 -15.42 1.44 6.69
CA THR A 400 -14.46 0.35 6.91
C THR A 400 -14.52 -0.18 8.34
N GLY A 401 -14.59 0.72 9.32
CA GLY A 401 -14.73 0.35 10.73
C GLY A 401 -16.03 -0.41 11.03
N LEU A 402 -17.15 -0.01 10.43
CA LEU A 402 -18.45 -0.69 10.56
C LEU A 402 -18.42 -2.08 9.90
N LEU A 403 -17.88 -2.18 8.69
CA LEU A 403 -17.72 -3.46 7.99
C LEU A 403 -16.82 -4.44 8.76
N ASN A 404 -15.74 -3.92 9.38
CA ASN A 404 -14.87 -4.73 10.23
C ASN A 404 -15.59 -5.30 11.46
N ARG A 405 -16.52 -4.52 12.05
CA ARG A 405 -17.38 -5.01 13.16
C ARG A 405 -18.37 -6.05 12.67
N ALA A 406 -18.87 -5.94 11.45
CA ALA A 406 -19.74 -6.93 10.80
C ALA A 406 -18.98 -8.20 10.32
N GLY A 407 -17.66 -8.29 10.55
CA GLY A 407 -16.86 -9.46 10.20
C GLY A 407 -16.26 -9.44 8.79
N ILE A 408 -16.39 -8.34 8.05
CA ILE A 408 -15.79 -8.17 6.73
C ILE A 408 -14.39 -7.60 6.90
N LYS A 409 -13.35 -8.41 6.61
CA LYS A 409 -11.93 -8.04 6.75
C LYS A 409 -11.14 -8.63 5.60
N LEU A 410 -10.44 -7.79 4.86
CA LEU A 410 -9.57 -8.24 3.76
C LEU A 410 -8.15 -8.47 4.26
N LYS A 411 -7.65 -9.69 4.12
CA LYS A 411 -6.25 -10.03 4.38
C LYS A 411 -5.68 -10.82 3.22
N LEU A 412 -4.54 -10.35 2.73
CA LEU A 412 -3.74 -10.99 1.70
C LEU A 412 -2.55 -11.73 2.30
#